data_bcc5d6f0e2deb1cf2ef2e81903a626d4
#
_entry.id   bcc5d6f0e2deb1cf2ef2e81903a626d4
#
_cell.length_a   1.000
_cell.length_b   1.000
_cell.length_c   1.000
_cell.angle_alpha   90.00
_cell.angle_beta   90.00
_cell.angle_gamma   90.00
#
_symmetry.space_group_name_H-M   'P 1'
#
loop_
_entity.id
_entity.type
_entity.pdbx_description
1 polymer ?
#
loop_
_entity_poly.entity_id
_entity_poly.type
_entity_poly.pdbx_seq_one_letter_code
_entity_poly.pdbx_strand_id
1 'polypeptide(L)' 'MEKELVLKVMKEAGKPIAAGEVATLLGLDRKVVDKVFAELKKEGAIVSPVRCKWTPAE' A
#
# COMPACT_ATOMS: atom_id res chain seq x y z
N MET A 1 9.97 -2.94 -8.85
CA MET A 1 8.67 -2.56 -9.40
C MET A 1 7.78 -1.96 -8.33
N GLU A 2 6.76 -1.24 -8.72
CA GLU A 2 5.95 -0.48 -7.77
C GLU A 2 5.31 -1.33 -6.69
N LYS A 3 4.82 -2.51 -7.04
CA LYS A 3 4.19 -3.39 -6.05
C LYS A 3 5.15 -3.73 -4.91
N GLU A 4 6.38 -4.06 -5.25
CA GLU A 4 7.37 -4.43 -4.25
C GLU A 4 7.74 -3.24 -3.38
N LEU A 5 7.87 -2.06 -3.99
CA LEU A 5 8.17 -0.84 -3.26
C LEU A 5 7.05 -0.50 -2.29
N VAL A 6 5.81 -0.62 -2.74
CA VAL A 6 4.65 -0.34 -1.89
C VAL A 6 4.61 -1.29 -0.70
N LEU A 7 4.78 -2.58 -0.96
CA LEU A 7 4.79 -3.58 0.12
C LEU A 7 5.93 -3.34 1.10
N LYS A 8 7.10 -3.00 0.59
CA LYS A 8 8.24 -2.71 1.43
C LYS A 8 7.98 -1.54 2.37
N VAL A 9 7.43 -0.46 1.83
CA VAL A 9 7.10 0.72 2.63
C VAL A 9 6.07 0.37 3.70
N MET A 10 5.06 -0.41 3.34
CA MET A 10 4.02 -0.81 4.28
C MET A 10 4.59 -1.67 5.41
N LYS A 11 5.49 -2.59 5.08
CA LYS A 11 6.15 -3.42 6.09
C LYS A 11 7.02 -2.59 7.01
N GLU A 12 7.75 -1.65 6.45
CA GLU A 12 8.63 -0.78 7.23
C GLU A 12 7.85 0.16 8.15
N ALA A 13 6.65 0.55 7.73
CA ALA A 13 5.79 1.40 8.54
C ALA A 13 5.35 0.72 9.84
N GLY A 14 5.21 -0.61 9.81
CA GLY A 14 4.82 -1.38 10.99
C GLY A 14 3.42 -1.09 11.50
N LYS A 15 2.59 -0.43 10.69
CA LYS A 15 1.22 -0.09 11.05
C LYS A 15 0.41 0.12 9.78
N PRO A 16 -0.93 0.06 9.85
CA PRO A 16 -1.74 0.34 8.67
C PRO A 16 -1.53 1.78 8.20
N ILE A 17 -1.37 1.96 6.90
CA ILE A 17 -1.19 3.29 6.30
C ILE A 17 -2.11 3.47 5.11
N ALA A 18 -2.42 4.71 4.80
CA ALA A 18 -3.29 5.05 3.69
C ALA A 18 -2.49 5.14 2.38
N ALA A 19 -3.19 4.97 1.26
CA ALA A 19 -2.57 5.06 -0.06
C ALA A 19 -1.91 6.43 -0.28
N GLY A 20 -2.50 7.50 0.25
CA GLY A 20 -1.92 8.84 0.14
C GLY A 20 -0.57 8.94 0.83
N GLU A 21 -0.41 8.27 1.98
CA GLU A 21 0.87 8.26 2.68
C GLU A 21 1.92 7.52 1.88
N VAL A 22 1.55 6.39 1.28
CA VAL A 22 2.47 5.63 0.44
C VAL A 22 2.90 6.47 -0.77
N ALA A 23 1.96 7.15 -1.40
CA ALA A 23 2.28 8.01 -2.53
C ALA A 23 3.29 9.08 -2.15
N THR A 24 3.10 9.70 -0.99
CA THR A 24 4.01 10.74 -0.50
C THR A 24 5.40 10.17 -0.19
N LEU A 25 5.43 9.04 0.50
CA LEU A 25 6.70 8.41 0.90
C LEU A 25 7.53 7.95 -0.30
N LEU A 26 6.87 7.44 -1.33
CA LEU A 26 7.56 6.94 -2.52
C LEU A 26 7.71 7.99 -3.62
N GLY A 27 7.06 9.14 -3.47
CA GLY A 27 7.07 10.16 -4.50
C GLY A 27 6.35 9.74 -5.76
N LEU A 28 5.37 8.85 -5.63
CA LEU A 28 4.60 8.34 -6.75
C LEU A 28 3.28 9.11 -6.91
N ASP A 29 2.74 9.08 -8.12
CA ASP A 29 1.43 9.66 -8.37
C ASP A 29 0.37 8.83 -7.62
N ARG A 30 -0.60 9.49 -7.02
CA ARG A 30 -1.67 8.83 -6.28
C ARG A 30 -2.40 7.80 -7.14
N LYS A 31 -2.57 8.10 -8.43
CA LYS A 31 -3.23 7.17 -9.36
C LYS A 31 -2.44 5.87 -9.51
N VAL A 32 -1.13 5.95 -9.54
CA VAL A 32 -0.27 4.77 -9.62
C VAL A 32 -0.43 3.94 -8.36
N VAL A 33 -0.40 4.60 -7.20
CA VAL A 33 -0.54 3.92 -5.92
C VAL A 33 -1.91 3.25 -5.80
N ASP A 34 -2.97 3.94 -6.20
CA ASP A 34 -4.32 3.37 -6.17
C ASP A 34 -4.41 2.11 -7.04
N LYS A 35 -3.79 2.15 -8.22
CA LYS A 35 -3.78 0.99 -9.11
C LYS A 35 -3.02 -0.17 -8.48
N VAL A 36 -1.86 0.10 -7.89
CA VAL A 36 -1.06 -0.93 -7.22
C VAL A 36 -1.83 -1.52 -6.04
N PHE A 37 -2.49 -0.68 -5.26
CA PHE A 37 -3.30 -1.14 -4.14
C PHE A 37 -4.43 -2.05 -4.61
N ALA A 38 -5.09 -1.70 -5.71
CA ALA A 38 -6.16 -2.53 -6.27
C ALA A 38 -5.62 -3.90 -6.66
N GLU A 39 -4.44 -3.95 -7.27
CA GLU A 39 -3.82 -5.21 -7.65
C GLU A 39 -3.41 -6.04 -6.43
N LEU A 40 -2.80 -5.40 -5.45
CA LEU A 40 -2.39 -6.09 -4.22
C LEU A 40 -3.58 -6.61 -3.45
N LYS A 41 -4.66 -5.84 -3.39
CA LYS A 41 -5.89 -6.26 -2.76
C LYS A 41 -6.47 -7.49 -3.46
N LYS A 42 -6.48 -7.48 -4.78
CA LYS A 42 -6.98 -8.58 -5.59
C LYS A 42 -6.16 -9.85 -5.36
N GLU A 43 -4.86 -9.71 -5.19
CA GLU A 43 -3.97 -10.83 -4.93
C GLU A 43 -4.01 -11.30 -3.48
N GLY A 44 -4.64 -10.53 -2.61
CA GLY A 44 -4.66 -10.85 -1.19
C GLY A 44 -3.36 -10.53 -0.48
N ALA A 45 -2.51 -9.69 -1.09
CA ALA A 45 -1.22 -9.34 -0.50
C ALA A 45 -1.33 -8.26 0.58
N ILE A 46 -2.42 -7.52 0.60
CA ILE A 46 -2.67 -6.50 1.61
C ILE A 46 -4.09 -6.65 2.16
N VAL A 47 -4.30 -6.19 3.37
CA VAL A 47 -5.61 -6.20 4.00
C VAL A 47 -5.89 -4.84 4.62
N SER A 48 -7.16 -4.54 4.84
CA SER A 48 -7.57 -3.27 5.45
C SER A 48 -8.16 -3.55 6.84
N PRO A 49 -7.32 -3.59 7.88
CA PRO A 49 -7.82 -3.80 9.23
C PRO A 49 -8.58 -2.60 9.78
N VAL A 50 -8.33 -1.44 9.20
CA VAL A 50 -8.99 -0.20 9.57
C VAL A 50 -9.47 0.49 8.31
N ARG A 51 -10.54 1.23 8.43
CA ARG A 51 -11.10 1.95 7.29
C ARG A 51 -10.06 2.88 6.67
N CYS A 52 -9.94 2.83 5.35
CA CYS A 52 -9.03 3.66 4.56
C CYS A 52 -7.55 3.46 4.85
N LYS A 53 -7.19 2.40 5.57
CA LYS A 53 -5.80 2.11 5.86
C LYS A 53 -5.49 0.65 5.53
N TRP A 54 -4.29 0.40 5.06
CA TRP A 54 -3.89 -0.90 4.57
C TRP A 54 -2.59 -1.36 5.21
N THR A 55 -2.46 -2.66 5.34
CA THR A 55 -1.26 -3.28 5.86
C THR A 55 -0.99 -4.57 5.09
N PRO A 56 0.29 -5.01 4.96
CA PRO A 56 0.57 -6.29 4.32
C PRO A 56 -0.17 -7.42 5.02
N ALA A 57 -0.61 -8.41 4.26
CA ALA A 57 -1.34 -9.54 4.81
C ALA A 57 -0.48 -10.49 5.65
N GLU A 58 0.80 -10.25 5.66
CA GLU A 58 1.73 -11.07 6.47
C GLU A 58 1.69 -10.70 7.93
#